data_02c9ac3bbdfe78e6f3a09f20cbae8608
#
_entry.id   02c9ac3bbdfe78e6f3a09f20cbae8608
#
_cell.length_a   1.000
_cell.length_b   1.000
_cell.length_c   1.000
_cell.angle_alpha   90.00
_cell.angle_beta   90.00
_cell.angle_gamma   90.00
#
_symmetry.space_group_name_H-M   'P 1'
#
loop_
_entity.id
_entity.type
_entity.pdbx_description
1 polymer ?
#
loop_
_entity_poly.entity_id
_entity_poly.type
_entity_poly.pdbx_seq_one_letter_code
_entity_poly.pdbx_strand_id
1 'polypeptide(L)'
;MNNILELECDLENLRKLADKIAKQTKIGDIFLLKGDLGAGKTTFSRMFINALFEKEKINKPDKIKSPTFPIMISYPILNHNIYHYDLYRLKNKNELTEIGLFENLENNIIIIEWPELLINNYKLEKNYLINFGIINSSKRSVKIYHALKKNM
;
A
#
# COMPACT_ATOMS: atom_id res chain seq x y z
N MET A 1 -7.58 -16.22 0.46
CA MET A 1 -6.89 -15.25 -0.42
C MET A 1 -6.40 -15.93 -1.67
N ASN A 2 -6.67 -15.35 -2.81
CA ASN A 2 -6.18 -15.89 -4.09
C ASN A 2 -4.87 -15.22 -4.46
N ASN A 3 -3.83 -16.03 -4.70
CA ASN A 3 -2.57 -15.55 -5.26
C ASN A 3 -2.81 -15.16 -6.72
N ILE A 4 -2.55 -13.92 -7.07
CA ILE A 4 -2.73 -13.40 -8.44
C ILE A 4 -1.41 -13.11 -9.14
N LEU A 5 -0.32 -13.01 -8.42
CA LEU A 5 1.00 -12.73 -8.99
C LEU A 5 2.10 -13.15 -8.03
N GLU A 6 3.16 -13.76 -8.59
CA GLU A 6 4.40 -14.04 -7.88
C GLU A 6 5.56 -13.80 -8.83
N LEU A 7 6.52 -12.95 -8.42
CA LEU A 7 7.67 -12.63 -9.25
C LEU A 7 8.87 -12.18 -8.43
N GLU A 8 10.04 -12.24 -9.06
CA GLU A 8 11.28 -11.64 -8.56
C GLU A 8 11.49 -10.29 -9.25
N CYS A 9 11.86 -9.28 -8.47
CA CYS A 9 12.03 -7.91 -8.95
C CYS A 9 13.38 -7.33 -8.58
N ASP A 10 14.04 -6.70 -9.53
CA ASP A 10 14.98 -5.60 -9.28
C ASP A 10 14.20 -4.28 -9.17
N LEU A 11 14.90 -3.16 -8.98
CA LEU A 11 14.22 -1.86 -8.84
C LEU A 11 13.45 -1.45 -10.09
N GLU A 12 13.98 -1.73 -11.28
CA GLU A 12 13.29 -1.40 -12.53
C GLU A 12 12.00 -2.20 -12.70
N ASN A 13 12.05 -3.49 -12.43
CA ASN A 13 10.87 -4.36 -12.51
C ASN A 13 9.85 -4.00 -11.44
N LEU A 14 10.29 -3.59 -10.26
CA LEU A 14 9.40 -3.11 -9.21
C LEU A 14 8.65 -1.84 -9.66
N ARG A 15 9.34 -0.90 -10.32
CA ARG A 15 8.72 0.29 -10.88
C ARG A 15 7.68 -0.05 -11.95
N LYS A 16 8.00 -0.97 -12.85
CA LYS A 16 7.05 -1.45 -13.87
C LYS A 16 5.81 -2.09 -13.24
N LEU A 17 6.01 -2.85 -12.17
CA LEU A 17 4.91 -3.44 -11.40
C LEU A 17 4.02 -2.37 -10.77
N ALA A 18 4.64 -1.35 -10.15
CA ALA A 18 3.91 -0.24 -9.57
C ALA A 18 3.07 0.51 -10.62
N ASP A 19 3.63 0.77 -11.79
CA ASP A 19 2.93 1.39 -12.92
C ASP A 19 1.73 0.55 -13.37
N LYS A 20 1.93 -0.76 -13.50
CA LYS A 20 0.87 -1.70 -13.90
C LYS A 20 -0.28 -1.74 -12.89
N ILE A 21 0.05 -1.81 -11.61
CA ILE A 21 -0.95 -1.81 -10.54
C ILE A 21 -1.70 -0.47 -10.52
N ALA A 22 -0.98 0.65 -10.64
CA ALA A 22 -1.57 1.98 -10.66
C ALA A 22 -2.62 2.15 -11.77
N LYS A 23 -2.36 1.62 -12.97
CA LYS A 23 -3.29 1.69 -14.10
C LYS A 23 -4.62 1.00 -13.82
N GLN A 24 -4.63 -0.01 -12.97
CA GLN A 24 -5.82 -0.79 -12.62
C GLN A 24 -6.45 -0.36 -11.30
N THR A 25 -5.81 0.54 -10.56
CA THR A 25 -6.26 1.00 -9.25
C THR A 25 -7.51 1.86 -9.38
N LYS A 26 -8.45 1.63 -8.48
CA LYS A 26 -9.73 2.38 -8.39
C LYS A 26 -9.87 2.99 -7.01
N ILE A 27 -10.66 4.06 -6.93
CA ILE A 27 -11.05 4.65 -5.65
C ILE A 27 -11.73 3.57 -4.79
N GLY A 28 -11.31 3.45 -3.53
CA GLY A 28 -11.76 2.42 -2.61
C GLY A 28 -10.81 1.24 -2.48
N ASP A 29 -9.79 1.14 -3.33
CA ASP A 29 -8.80 0.07 -3.23
C ASP A 29 -7.88 0.27 -2.03
N ILE A 30 -7.59 -0.83 -1.34
CA ILE A 30 -6.73 -0.89 -0.17
C ILE A 30 -5.57 -1.83 -0.46
N PHE A 31 -4.35 -1.33 -0.29
CA PHE A 31 -3.11 -2.08 -0.50
C PHE A 31 -2.38 -2.25 0.84
N LEU A 32 -2.21 -3.49 1.24
CA LEU A 32 -1.51 -3.86 2.46
C LEU A 32 -0.13 -4.39 2.08
N LEU A 33 0.93 -3.72 2.56
CA LEU A 33 2.31 -4.05 2.21
C LEU A 33 3.00 -4.71 3.40
N LYS A 34 3.31 -5.99 3.26
CA LYS A 34 3.93 -6.80 4.30
C LYS A 34 5.34 -7.21 3.90
N GLY A 35 6.25 -7.23 4.85
CA GLY A 35 7.63 -7.64 4.64
C GLY A 35 8.55 -7.07 5.71
N ASP A 36 9.74 -7.68 5.86
CA ASP A 36 10.74 -7.23 6.82
C ASP A 36 11.27 -5.84 6.51
N LEU A 37 11.92 -5.23 7.48
CA LEU A 37 12.61 -3.96 7.30
C LEU A 37 13.58 -4.05 6.12
N GLY A 38 13.53 -3.07 5.22
CA GLY A 38 14.38 -3.06 4.02
C GLY A 38 13.89 -3.94 2.87
N ALA A 39 12.72 -4.57 2.98
CA ALA A 39 12.20 -5.44 1.92
C ALA A 39 11.65 -4.69 0.70
N GLY A 40 11.49 -3.36 0.77
CA GLY A 40 11.06 -2.55 -0.38
C GLY A 40 9.66 -1.95 -0.28
N LYS A 41 9.00 -2.06 0.87
CA LYS A 41 7.64 -1.52 1.08
C LYS A 41 7.54 -0.02 0.80
N THR A 42 8.42 0.78 1.39
CA THR A 42 8.41 2.24 1.21
C THR A 42 8.85 2.62 -0.21
N THR A 43 9.84 1.93 -0.77
CA THR A 43 10.28 2.13 -2.16
C THR A 43 9.11 1.88 -3.13
N PHE A 44 8.42 0.78 -2.97
CA PHE A 44 7.22 0.48 -3.78
C PHE A 44 6.14 1.55 -3.59
N SER A 45 5.85 1.95 -2.36
CA SER A 45 4.84 2.96 -2.07
C SER A 45 5.13 4.29 -2.79
N ARG A 46 6.38 4.74 -2.80
CA ARG A 46 6.81 5.94 -3.53
C ARG A 46 6.59 5.81 -5.03
N MET A 47 7.00 4.69 -5.61
CA MET A 47 6.81 4.40 -7.03
C MET A 47 5.33 4.35 -7.38
N PHE A 48 4.53 3.72 -6.53
CA PHE A 48 3.10 3.55 -6.74
C PHE A 48 2.34 4.89 -6.66
N ILE A 49 2.65 5.72 -5.66
CA ILE A 49 2.06 7.06 -5.54
C ILE A 49 2.42 7.91 -6.76
N ASN A 50 3.69 7.92 -7.17
CA ASN A 50 4.10 8.62 -8.40
C ASN A 50 3.32 8.13 -9.62
N ALA A 51 3.14 6.82 -9.76
CA ALA A 51 2.42 6.22 -10.89
C ALA A 51 0.92 6.59 -10.88
N LEU A 52 0.30 6.73 -9.72
CA LEU A 52 -1.08 7.18 -9.60
C LEU A 52 -1.26 8.63 -10.10
N PHE A 53 -0.33 9.51 -9.76
CA PHE A 53 -0.34 10.89 -10.28
C PHE A 53 -0.10 10.94 -11.79
N GLU A 54 0.85 10.13 -12.31
CA GLU A 54 1.11 10.04 -13.75
C GLU A 54 -0.12 9.55 -14.53
N LYS A 55 -0.83 8.56 -13.99
CA LYS A 55 -2.06 8.04 -14.58
C LYS A 55 -3.11 9.14 -14.80
N GLU A 56 -3.26 10.02 -13.82
CA GLU A 56 -4.22 11.13 -13.86
C GLU A 56 -3.68 12.37 -14.59
N LYS A 57 -2.43 12.35 -15.07
CA LYS A 57 -1.76 13.42 -15.80
C LYS A 57 -1.74 14.74 -15.05
N ILE A 58 -1.54 14.67 -13.73
CA ILE A 58 -1.41 15.84 -12.86
C ILE A 58 -0.02 15.89 -12.24
N ASN A 59 0.36 17.06 -11.74
CA ASN A 59 1.68 17.26 -11.15
C ASN A 59 1.87 16.37 -9.94
N LYS A 60 2.99 15.62 -9.93
CA LYS A 60 3.40 14.80 -8.80
C LYS A 60 3.75 15.67 -7.59
N PRO A 61 3.61 15.14 -6.36
CA PRO A 61 4.18 15.78 -5.18
C PRO A 61 5.69 15.98 -5.37
N ASP A 62 6.24 17.11 -4.90
CA ASP A 62 7.68 17.40 -4.98
C ASP A 62 8.50 16.32 -4.31
N LYS A 63 8.00 15.78 -3.21
CA LYS A 63 8.66 14.71 -2.46
C LYS A 63 7.64 13.79 -1.82
N ILE A 64 7.83 12.49 -2.00
CA ILE A 64 7.07 11.45 -1.30
C ILE A 64 7.93 10.94 -0.14
N LYS A 65 7.52 11.29 1.08
CA LYS A 65 8.24 10.93 2.31
C LYS A 65 7.77 9.60 2.86
N SER A 66 8.59 8.99 3.73
CA SER A 66 8.17 7.85 4.53
C SER A 66 7.21 8.28 5.62
N PRO A 67 6.09 7.59 5.87
CA PRO A 67 5.16 7.90 6.95
C PRO A 67 5.55 7.30 8.30
N THR A 68 6.78 6.81 8.48
CA THR A 68 7.21 6.10 9.71
C THR A 68 6.97 6.94 10.97
N PHE A 69 7.37 8.22 10.98
CA PHE A 69 7.20 9.09 12.15
C PHE A 69 5.80 9.73 12.23
N PRO A 70 5.23 10.28 11.14
CA PRO A 70 3.89 10.84 11.23
C PRO A 70 2.78 9.79 11.22
N ILE A 71 3.13 8.50 10.99
CA ILE A 71 2.21 7.37 10.89
C ILE A 71 1.35 7.43 9.63
N MET A 72 0.92 8.60 9.18
CA MET A 72 0.11 8.80 7.99
C MET A 72 0.51 10.07 7.24
N ILE A 73 0.59 9.97 5.93
CA ILE A 73 0.73 11.11 5.01
C ILE A 73 -0.39 11.01 3.98
N SER A 74 -1.07 12.13 3.74
CA SER A 74 -2.11 12.22 2.72
C SER A 74 -1.62 12.98 1.50
N TYR A 75 -2.06 12.54 0.33
CA TYR A 75 -1.79 13.18 -0.96
C TYR A 75 -3.12 13.44 -1.66
N PRO A 76 -3.58 14.69 -1.70
CA PRO A 76 -4.79 15.02 -2.46
C PRO A 76 -4.58 14.74 -3.94
N ILE A 77 -5.54 14.08 -4.56
CA ILE A 77 -5.52 13.74 -5.99
C ILE A 77 -6.95 13.83 -6.55
N LEU A 78 -7.18 14.73 -7.50
CA LEU A 78 -8.53 15.01 -8.01
C LEU A 78 -9.50 15.33 -6.85
N ASN A 79 -10.59 14.56 -6.70
CA ASN A 79 -11.60 14.75 -5.67
C ASN A 79 -11.51 13.75 -4.50
N HIS A 80 -10.37 13.09 -4.36
CA HIS A 80 -10.12 12.12 -3.27
C HIS A 80 -8.69 12.26 -2.76
N ASN A 81 -8.27 11.36 -1.87
CA ASN A 81 -6.91 11.33 -1.33
C ASN A 81 -6.29 9.96 -1.52
N ILE A 82 -4.96 9.95 -1.57
CA ILE A 82 -4.15 8.75 -1.32
C ILE A 82 -3.66 8.87 0.12
N TYR A 83 -4.02 7.91 0.98
CA TYR A 83 -3.52 7.84 2.35
C TYR A 83 -2.44 6.78 2.43
N HIS A 84 -1.25 7.19 2.87
CA HIS A 84 -0.11 6.31 3.07
C HIS A 84 0.18 6.19 4.56
N TYR A 85 -0.05 4.98 5.10
CA TYR A 85 0.13 4.64 6.51
C TYR A 85 1.35 3.77 6.72
N ASP A 86 1.98 3.91 7.90
CA ASP A 86 2.95 2.97 8.44
C ASP A 86 2.55 2.68 9.89
N LEU A 87 2.12 1.45 10.15
CA LEU A 87 1.58 1.05 11.45
C LEU A 87 2.63 0.42 12.38
N TYR A 88 3.91 0.42 11.99
CA TYR A 88 4.97 -0.24 12.75
C TYR A 88 5.04 0.19 14.23
N ARG A 89 4.83 1.47 14.51
CA ARG A 89 4.92 2.06 15.84
C ARG A 89 3.68 1.88 16.70
N LEU A 90 2.57 1.46 16.10
CA LEU A 90 1.32 1.22 16.83
C LEU A 90 1.38 -0.13 17.52
N LYS A 91 0.89 -0.20 18.76
CA LYS A 91 0.99 -1.40 19.61
C LYS A 91 -0.34 -2.07 19.91
N ASN A 92 -1.46 -1.32 19.88
CA ASN A 92 -2.77 -1.88 20.14
C ASN A 92 -3.80 -1.42 19.12
N LYS A 93 -4.84 -2.24 18.95
CA LYS A 93 -5.87 -2.02 17.93
C LYS A 93 -6.67 -0.72 18.11
N ASN A 94 -6.78 -0.20 19.33
CA ASN A 94 -7.52 1.03 19.59
C ASN A 94 -6.84 2.24 18.96
N GLU A 95 -5.52 2.20 18.79
CA GLU A 95 -4.76 3.26 18.12
C GLU A 95 -5.18 3.42 16.65
N LEU A 96 -5.65 2.36 15.99
CA LEU A 96 -6.16 2.43 14.63
C LEU A 96 -7.39 3.34 14.52
N THR A 97 -8.28 3.27 15.50
CA THR A 97 -9.43 4.17 15.59
C THR A 97 -8.99 5.60 15.90
N GLU A 98 -8.05 5.76 16.82
CA GLU A 98 -7.53 7.08 17.22
C GLU A 98 -6.89 7.85 16.08
N ILE A 99 -6.21 7.17 15.14
CA ILE A 99 -5.62 7.82 13.97
C ILE A 99 -6.61 8.04 12.81
N GLY A 100 -7.89 7.67 12.99
CA GLY A 100 -8.92 7.87 11.97
C GLY A 100 -8.82 6.94 10.76
N LEU A 101 -8.17 5.78 10.90
CA LEU A 101 -7.96 4.88 9.78
C LEU A 101 -9.27 4.47 9.11
N PHE A 102 -10.27 4.08 9.91
CA PHE A 102 -11.51 3.51 9.37
C PHE A 102 -12.35 4.52 8.61
N GLU A 103 -12.36 5.78 9.03
CA GLU A 103 -13.05 6.86 8.32
C GLU A 103 -12.44 7.14 6.94
N ASN A 104 -11.14 6.89 6.78
CA ASN A 104 -10.43 7.15 5.54
C ASN A 104 -10.50 6.01 4.53
N LEU A 105 -10.94 4.82 4.92
CA LEU A 105 -10.95 3.64 4.03
C LEU A 105 -11.90 3.78 2.84
N GLU A 106 -12.99 4.51 2.99
CA GLU A 106 -13.99 4.69 1.94
C GLU A 106 -13.64 5.89 1.05
N ASN A 107 -13.89 5.76 -0.25
CA ASN A 107 -13.75 6.83 -1.24
C ASN A 107 -12.33 7.38 -1.41
N ASN A 108 -11.33 6.64 -0.99
CA ASN A 108 -9.91 7.00 -1.12
C ASN A 108 -9.09 5.79 -1.58
N ILE A 109 -7.83 6.04 -1.92
CA ILE A 109 -6.85 4.97 -2.18
C ILE A 109 -5.98 4.86 -0.94
N ILE A 110 -5.83 3.65 -0.41
CA ILE A 110 -5.15 3.40 0.86
C ILE A 110 -3.94 2.50 0.64
N ILE A 111 -2.80 2.93 1.18
CA ILE A 111 -1.56 2.16 1.22
C ILE A 111 -1.15 2.02 2.67
N ILE A 112 -0.99 0.79 3.16
CA ILE A 112 -0.63 0.52 4.55
C ILE A 112 0.61 -0.36 4.60
N GLU A 113 1.72 0.19 5.11
CA GLU A 113 2.92 -0.58 5.46
C GLU A 113 2.78 -1.11 6.89
N TRP A 114 3.34 -2.28 7.16
CA TRP A 114 3.21 -2.97 8.44
C TRP A 114 1.75 -3.19 8.86
N PRO A 115 0.96 -3.93 8.04
CA PRO A 115 -0.48 -4.03 8.24
C PRO A 115 -0.90 -5.04 9.30
N GLU A 116 0.02 -5.69 10.00
CA GLU A 116 -0.25 -6.84 10.89
C GLU A 116 -1.28 -6.50 11.97
N LEU A 117 -1.16 -5.32 12.59
CA LEU A 117 -2.11 -4.90 13.63
C LEU A 117 -3.54 -4.82 13.08
N LEU A 118 -3.69 -4.34 11.86
CA LEU A 118 -4.98 -4.27 11.19
C LEU A 118 -5.49 -5.67 10.80
N ILE A 119 -4.66 -6.45 10.12
CA ILE A 119 -5.02 -7.77 9.62
C ILE A 119 -5.42 -8.71 10.76
N ASN A 120 -4.69 -8.67 11.88
CA ASN A 120 -4.90 -9.57 13.00
C ASN A 120 -6.15 -9.25 13.82
N ASN A 121 -6.71 -8.05 13.70
CA ASN A 121 -7.83 -7.59 14.53
C ASN A 121 -9.10 -7.27 13.76
N TYR A 122 -9.02 -7.08 12.44
CA TYR A 122 -10.15 -6.65 11.63
C TYR A 122 -10.18 -7.40 10.30
N LYS A 123 -11.38 -7.61 9.78
CA LYS A 123 -11.59 -8.20 8.46
C LYS A 123 -12.02 -7.12 7.48
N LEU A 124 -11.21 -6.90 6.46
CA LEU A 124 -11.52 -5.96 5.39
C LEU A 124 -12.35 -6.66 4.30
N GLU A 125 -13.29 -5.94 3.71
CA GLU A 125 -14.16 -6.50 2.66
C GLU A 125 -13.41 -6.75 1.36
N LYS A 126 -12.53 -5.82 0.99
CA LYS A 126 -11.73 -5.88 -0.23
C LYS A 126 -10.35 -5.32 0.05
N ASN A 127 -9.34 -6.08 -0.28
CA ASN A 127 -7.96 -5.58 -0.16
C ASN A 127 -7.00 -6.38 -1.03
N TYR A 128 -5.87 -5.76 -1.34
CA TYR A 128 -4.72 -6.43 -1.93
C TYR A 128 -3.63 -6.55 -0.86
N LEU A 129 -3.10 -7.74 -0.69
CA LEU A 129 -1.93 -7.98 0.17
C LEU A 129 -0.72 -8.20 -0.73
N ILE A 130 0.32 -7.37 -0.55
CA ILE A 130 1.57 -7.47 -1.28
C ILE A 130 2.65 -7.87 -0.27
N ASN A 131 3.17 -9.08 -0.41
CA ASN A 131 4.26 -9.59 0.41
C ASN A 131 5.59 -9.37 -0.29
N PHE A 132 6.51 -8.70 0.40
CA PHE A 132 7.88 -8.47 -0.06
C PHE A 132 8.84 -9.36 0.71
N GLY A 133 9.70 -10.07 -0.02
CA GLY A 133 10.78 -10.86 0.57
C GLY A 133 12.14 -10.41 0.03
N ILE A 134 13.18 -10.48 0.87
CA ILE A 134 14.54 -10.16 0.48
C ILE A 134 15.18 -11.43 -0.09
N ILE A 135 15.65 -11.37 -1.36
CA ILE A 135 16.39 -12.46 -1.99
C ILE A 135 17.89 -12.19 -1.84
N ASN A 136 18.33 -11.00 -2.23
CA ASN A 136 19.71 -10.53 -2.06
C ASN A 136 19.73 -9.00 -2.05
N SER A 137 20.91 -8.37 -2.15
CA SER A 137 21.06 -6.92 -2.08
C SER A 137 20.32 -6.16 -3.21
N SER A 138 20.06 -6.81 -4.36
CA SER A 138 19.47 -6.17 -5.54
C SER A 138 18.12 -6.73 -5.96
N LYS A 139 17.68 -7.84 -5.38
CA LYS A 139 16.42 -8.53 -5.77
C LYS A 139 15.50 -8.77 -4.60
N ARG A 140 14.21 -8.67 -4.89
CA ARG A 140 13.11 -8.92 -3.96
C ARG A 140 12.13 -9.91 -4.57
N SER A 141 11.55 -10.75 -3.74
CA SER A 141 10.35 -11.51 -4.13
C SER A 141 9.11 -10.67 -3.84
N VAL A 142 8.14 -10.72 -4.75
CA VAL A 142 6.86 -10.02 -4.58
C VAL A 142 5.75 -11.00 -4.84
N LYS A 143 4.84 -11.15 -3.88
CA LYS A 143 3.63 -11.97 -4.00
C LYS A 143 2.41 -11.11 -3.75
N ILE A 144 1.46 -11.11 -4.67
CA ILE A 144 0.24 -10.32 -4.56
C ILE A 144 -0.95 -11.25 -4.38
N TYR A 145 -1.74 -10.97 -3.34
CA TYR A 145 -2.98 -11.67 -3.04
C TYR A 145 -4.14 -10.70 -3.08
N HIS A 146 -5.29 -11.17 -3.55
CA HIS A 146 -6.51 -10.38 -3.55
C HIS A 146 -7.55 -11.06 -2.67
N ALA A 147 -8.05 -10.35 -1.67
CA ALA A 147 -9.15 -10.76 -0.85
C ALA A 147 -10.41 -9.99 -1.23
N LEU A 148 -11.45 -10.73 -1.57
CA LEU A 148 -12.80 -10.20 -1.77
C LEU A 148 -13.71 -10.84 -0.75
N LYS A 149 -14.61 -10.05 -0.17
CA LYS A 149 -15.73 -10.62 0.58
C LYS A 149 -16.57 -11.42 -0.41
N LYS A 150 -16.73 -12.71 -0.16
CA LYS A 150 -17.73 -13.47 -0.90
C LYS A 150 -19.09 -12.91 -0.52
N ASN A 151 -19.80 -12.39 -1.49
CA ASN A 151 -21.20 -12.09 -1.33
C ASN A 151 -21.91 -13.44 -1.09
N MET A 152 -22.36 -13.58 0.12
CA MET A 152 -23.22 -14.72 0.46
C MET A 152 -24.64 -14.41 0.02
#